data_16f92e7b96300777c9a484b64758622b
#
_entry.id   16f92e7b96300777c9a484b64758622b
#
_cell.length_a   1.000
_cell.length_b   1.000
_cell.length_c   1.000
_cell.angle_alpha   90.00
_cell.angle_beta   90.00
_cell.angle_gamma   90.00
#
_symmetry.space_group_name_H-M   'P 1'
#
loop_
_entity.id
_entity.type
_entity.pdbx_description
1 polymer ?
#
loop_
_entity_poly.entity_id
_entity_poly.type
_entity_poly.pdbx_seq_one_letter_code
_entity_poly.pdbx_strand_id
1 'polypeptide(L)'
;MNPVVIIPTFVSSRKRYSGGSILAVYDHATPLTQPGELPRCLESLRKVRGLGQIIVLVVSEPGIENQAAEKVERIAAQFPELSVAVIGASESSLVQQRMEQLGMGRLTREIGLNGYAATRNLGLVLANIL
;
A
#
# COMPACT_ATOMS: atom_id res chain seq x y z
N MET A 1 -22.94 6.61 2.39
CA MET A 1 -21.64 5.94 2.60
C MET A 1 -20.84 6.03 1.29
N ASN A 2 -19.68 6.58 1.35
CA ASN A 2 -18.81 6.68 0.18
C ASN A 2 -17.91 5.45 0.09
N PRO A 3 -17.71 4.87 -1.10
CA PRO A 3 -16.86 3.70 -1.26
C PRO A 3 -15.40 4.03 -0.94
N VAL A 4 -14.71 3.08 -0.33
CA VAL A 4 -13.28 3.13 -0.07
C VAL A 4 -12.57 2.26 -1.10
N VAL A 5 -11.50 2.78 -1.71
CA VAL A 5 -10.67 2.04 -2.66
C VAL A 5 -9.35 1.68 -1.99
N ILE A 6 -8.99 0.40 -2.06
CA ILE A 6 -7.74 -0.12 -1.52
C ILE A 6 -6.83 -0.48 -2.70
N ILE A 7 -5.65 0.10 -2.75
CA ILE A 7 -4.68 -0.09 -3.83
C ILE A 7 -3.37 -0.63 -3.24
N PRO A 8 -3.11 -1.94 -3.32
CA PRO A 8 -1.77 -2.44 -3.08
C PRO A 8 -0.84 -2.00 -4.21
N THR A 9 0.30 -1.43 -3.86
CA THR A 9 1.34 -1.07 -4.81
C THR A 9 2.68 -1.65 -4.38
N PHE A 10 3.33 -2.34 -5.29
CA PHE A 10 4.62 -2.95 -5.03
C PHE A 10 5.74 -2.11 -5.65
N VAL A 11 6.74 -1.74 -4.82
CA VAL A 11 7.89 -0.95 -5.22
C VAL A 11 9.16 -1.78 -5.08
N SER A 12 9.97 -1.79 -6.13
CA SER A 12 11.22 -2.56 -6.20
C SER A 12 12.43 -1.66 -6.47
N SER A 13 13.60 -2.03 -5.97
CA SER A 13 14.87 -1.38 -6.30
C SER A 13 15.34 -1.68 -7.73
N ARG A 14 14.81 -2.72 -8.37
CA ARG A 14 15.27 -3.22 -9.67
C ARG A 14 14.42 -2.70 -10.83
N LYS A 15 15.09 -2.44 -11.97
CA LYS A 15 14.42 -2.01 -13.21
C LYS A 15 13.59 -3.12 -13.86
N ARG A 16 13.94 -4.38 -13.65
CA ARG A 16 13.22 -5.55 -14.13
C ARG A 16 13.23 -6.63 -13.06
N TYR A 17 12.10 -7.25 -12.93
CA TYR A 17 11.91 -8.39 -12.09
C TYR A 17 12.56 -9.63 -12.76
N SER A 18 13.55 -10.23 -12.12
CA SER A 18 14.05 -11.56 -12.50
C SER A 18 13.50 -12.58 -11.52
N GLY A 19 12.68 -13.51 -12.00
CA GLY A 19 12.02 -14.51 -11.18
C GLY A 19 12.98 -15.27 -10.26
N GLY A 20 12.46 -15.80 -9.14
CA GLY A 20 13.18 -16.63 -8.18
C GLY A 20 13.40 -16.03 -6.81
N SER A 21 12.90 -14.83 -6.52
CA SER A 21 12.89 -14.25 -5.17
C SER A 21 11.47 -14.18 -4.59
N ILE A 22 11.36 -13.84 -3.31
CA ILE A 22 10.10 -13.52 -2.61
C ILE A 22 9.24 -12.50 -3.38
N LEU A 23 9.85 -11.75 -4.28
CA LEU A 23 9.24 -10.78 -5.19
C LEU A 23 8.41 -11.45 -6.31
N ALA A 24 8.56 -12.76 -6.53
CA ALA A 24 7.79 -13.52 -7.53
C ALA A 24 6.28 -13.54 -7.26
N VAL A 25 5.87 -13.10 -6.08
CA VAL A 25 4.46 -13.05 -5.67
C VAL A 25 3.73 -11.85 -6.28
N TYR A 26 4.46 -10.81 -6.69
CA TYR A 26 3.86 -9.56 -7.16
C TYR A 26 4.11 -9.36 -8.66
N ASP A 27 3.06 -9.44 -9.44
CA ASP A 27 3.08 -9.01 -10.84
C ASP A 27 3.18 -7.46 -10.88
N HIS A 28 3.91 -6.95 -11.85
CA HIS A 28 3.99 -5.50 -12.11
C HIS A 28 4.65 -4.65 -11.01
N ALA A 29 5.78 -5.12 -10.48
CA ALA A 29 6.59 -4.31 -9.58
C ALA A 29 7.00 -2.97 -10.24
N THR A 30 6.81 -1.87 -9.51
CA THR A 30 7.25 -0.54 -9.95
C THR A 30 8.66 -0.28 -9.45
N PRO A 31 9.64 -0.03 -10.34
CA PRO A 31 10.97 0.38 -9.91
C PRO A 31 10.95 1.74 -9.19
N LEU A 32 11.82 1.93 -8.20
CA LEU A 32 11.96 3.21 -7.49
C LEU A 32 12.17 4.42 -8.43
N THR A 33 12.86 4.19 -9.53
CA THR A 33 13.26 5.23 -10.49
C THR A 33 12.26 5.48 -11.60
N GLN A 34 11.13 4.74 -11.63
CA GLN A 34 10.12 4.87 -12.67
C GLN A 34 8.74 5.17 -12.07
N PRO A 35 7.86 5.91 -12.79
CA PRO A 35 6.56 6.29 -12.26
C PRO A 35 5.64 5.09 -11.95
N GLY A 36 5.69 4.02 -12.75
CA GLY A 36 4.82 2.85 -12.61
C GLY A 36 3.37 3.13 -12.96
N GLU A 37 2.47 2.26 -12.47
CA GLU A 37 1.04 2.31 -12.79
C GLU A 37 0.22 3.18 -11.82
N LEU A 38 0.73 3.49 -10.63
CA LEU A 38 -0.03 4.22 -9.61
C LEU A 38 -0.48 5.61 -10.07
N PRO A 39 0.34 6.45 -10.74
CA PRO A 39 -0.11 7.75 -11.23
C PRO A 39 -1.30 7.63 -12.19
N ARG A 40 -1.26 6.65 -13.08
CA ARG A 40 -2.33 6.39 -14.04
C ARG A 40 -3.60 5.92 -13.34
N CYS A 41 -3.47 5.09 -12.32
CA CYS A 41 -4.58 4.62 -11.51
C CYS A 41 -5.26 5.80 -10.80
N LEU A 42 -4.50 6.65 -10.11
CA LEU A 42 -5.03 7.83 -9.41
C LEU A 42 -5.67 8.82 -10.39
N GLU A 43 -5.07 9.04 -11.56
CA GLU A 43 -5.67 9.87 -12.61
C GLU A 43 -7.04 9.35 -13.06
N SER A 44 -7.19 8.04 -13.16
CA SER A 44 -8.48 7.43 -13.49
C SER A 44 -9.51 7.64 -12.39
N LEU A 45 -9.11 7.58 -11.13
CA LEU A 45 -9.98 7.76 -9.97
C LEU A 45 -10.48 9.20 -9.82
N ARG A 46 -9.76 10.20 -10.33
CA ARG A 46 -10.23 11.60 -10.38
C ARG A 46 -11.58 11.77 -11.09
N LYS A 47 -11.89 10.87 -12.01
CA LYS A 47 -13.12 10.89 -12.80
C LYS A 47 -14.29 10.20 -12.12
N VAL A 48 -14.04 9.50 -11.00
CA VAL A 48 -15.07 8.77 -10.27
C VAL A 48 -15.77 9.71 -9.30
N ARG A 49 -17.09 9.84 -9.44
CA ARG A 49 -17.91 10.67 -8.54
C ARG A 49 -18.29 9.86 -7.29
N GLY A 50 -18.33 10.53 -6.15
CA GLY A 50 -18.76 9.94 -4.89
C GLY A 50 -17.73 8.98 -4.29
N LEU A 51 -16.49 9.04 -4.75
CA LEU A 51 -15.39 8.31 -4.14
C LEU A 51 -15.06 8.89 -2.76
N GLY A 52 -14.90 8.01 -1.77
CA GLY A 52 -14.46 8.38 -0.43
C GLY A 52 -12.93 8.31 -0.31
N GLN A 53 -12.48 7.57 0.68
CA GLN A 53 -11.05 7.41 0.95
C GLN A 53 -10.37 6.47 -0.04
N ILE A 54 -9.16 6.80 -0.46
CA ILE A 54 -8.26 5.90 -1.18
C ILE A 54 -7.15 5.49 -0.21
N ILE A 55 -6.95 4.20 -0.02
CA ILE A 55 -5.90 3.64 0.83
C ILE A 55 -4.88 2.98 -0.07
N VAL A 56 -3.67 3.52 -0.14
CA VAL A 56 -2.56 2.94 -0.90
C VAL A 56 -1.65 2.18 0.07
N LEU A 57 -1.56 0.87 -0.11
CA LEU A 57 -0.71 -0.01 0.68
C LEU A 57 0.63 -0.18 -0.03
N VAL A 58 1.70 0.32 0.57
CA VAL A 58 3.04 0.30 -0.02
C VAL A 58 3.76 -0.97 0.37
N VAL A 59 3.90 -1.87 -0.57
CA VAL A 59 4.66 -3.11 -0.41
C VAL A 59 6.01 -2.95 -1.09
N SER A 60 7.09 -3.30 -0.41
CA SER A 60 8.44 -3.21 -0.97
C SER A 60 9.31 -4.38 -0.52
N GLU A 61 10.40 -4.57 -1.21
CA GLU A 61 11.47 -5.44 -0.73
C GLU A 61 12.13 -4.83 0.53
N PRO A 62 12.73 -5.67 1.40
CA PRO A 62 13.43 -5.18 2.57
C PRO A 62 14.57 -4.21 2.22
N GLY A 63 14.72 -3.16 3.03
CA GLY A 63 15.80 -2.18 2.91
C GLY A 63 15.43 -0.93 2.12
N ILE A 64 14.29 -0.90 1.42
CA ILE A 64 13.84 0.28 0.67
C ILE A 64 12.47 0.81 1.14
N GLU A 65 12.00 0.38 2.30
CA GLU A 65 10.66 0.70 2.81
C GLU A 65 10.40 2.21 2.86
N ASN A 66 11.34 2.97 3.39
CA ASN A 66 11.21 4.43 3.49
C ASN A 66 11.20 5.10 2.10
N GLN A 67 12.11 4.68 1.22
CA GLN A 67 12.19 5.21 -0.14
C GLN A 67 10.92 4.89 -0.94
N ALA A 68 10.37 3.69 -0.74
CA ALA A 68 9.12 3.28 -1.37
C ALA A 68 7.93 4.13 -0.89
N ALA A 69 7.82 4.33 0.43
CA ALA A 69 6.78 5.18 1.02
C ALA A 69 6.89 6.62 0.52
N GLU A 70 8.07 7.23 0.56
CA GLU A 70 8.31 8.59 0.06
C GLU A 70 7.95 8.75 -1.43
N LYS A 71 8.28 7.74 -2.24
CA LYS A 71 7.89 7.72 -3.66
C LYS A 71 6.37 7.77 -3.81
N VAL A 72 5.66 6.92 -3.09
CA VAL A 72 4.19 6.85 -3.17
C VAL A 72 3.55 8.13 -2.63
N GLU A 73 4.08 8.69 -1.56
CA GLU A 73 3.62 9.99 -1.01
C GLU A 73 3.80 11.13 -2.02
N ARG A 74 4.92 11.18 -2.72
CA ARG A 74 5.15 12.16 -3.79
C ARG A 74 4.17 12.01 -4.95
N ILE A 75 3.82 10.78 -5.30
CA ILE A 75 2.80 10.51 -6.33
C ILE A 75 1.44 10.97 -5.82
N ALA A 76 1.04 10.60 -4.61
CA ALA A 76 -0.24 11.00 -4.02
C ALA A 76 -0.39 12.53 -3.92
N ALA A 77 0.69 13.24 -3.60
CA ALA A 77 0.72 14.70 -3.50
C ALA A 77 0.40 15.42 -4.83
N GLN A 78 0.51 14.74 -5.97
CA GLN A 78 0.13 15.28 -7.28
C GLN A 78 -1.39 15.30 -7.49
N PHE A 79 -2.15 14.68 -6.61
CA PHE A 79 -3.61 14.54 -6.68
C PHE A 79 -4.28 15.10 -5.41
N PRO A 80 -4.11 16.41 -5.12
CA PRO A 80 -4.61 17.01 -3.87
C PRO A 80 -6.13 16.98 -3.73
N GLU A 81 -6.86 16.79 -4.82
CA GLU A 81 -8.31 16.62 -4.85
C GLU A 81 -8.79 15.24 -4.41
N LEU A 82 -7.91 14.25 -4.37
CA LEU A 82 -8.21 12.91 -3.89
C LEU A 82 -7.83 12.77 -2.41
N SER A 83 -8.69 12.10 -1.64
CA SER A 83 -8.37 11.75 -0.25
C SER A 83 -7.56 10.46 -0.23
N VAL A 84 -6.23 10.57 -0.26
CA VAL A 84 -5.31 9.44 -0.31
C VAL A 84 -4.59 9.27 1.02
N ALA A 85 -4.71 8.10 1.63
CA ALA A 85 -3.90 7.66 2.74
C ALA A 85 -2.81 6.69 2.25
N VAL A 86 -1.56 7.00 2.52
CA VAL A 86 -0.42 6.15 2.17
C VAL A 86 -0.01 5.34 3.39
N ILE A 87 -0.03 4.03 3.27
CA ILE A 87 0.25 3.09 4.35
C ILE A 87 1.52 2.31 4.01
N GLY A 88 2.60 2.66 4.68
CA GLY A 88 3.88 1.97 4.56
C GLY A 88 4.19 1.09 5.78
N ALA A 89 5.45 0.70 5.90
CA ALA A 89 5.91 -0.18 6.98
C ALA A 89 5.69 0.43 8.37
N SER A 90 5.87 1.73 8.53
CA SER A 90 5.68 2.43 9.81
C SER A 90 4.23 2.35 10.28
N GLU A 91 3.27 2.64 9.42
CA GLU A 91 1.85 2.60 9.71
C GLU A 91 1.37 1.17 9.97
N SER A 92 1.86 0.21 9.17
CA SER A 92 1.58 -1.22 9.37
C SER A 92 2.05 -1.70 10.74
N SER A 93 3.24 -1.28 11.17
CA SER A 93 3.78 -1.61 12.50
C SER A 93 2.92 -1.03 13.63
N LEU A 94 2.41 0.19 13.48
CA LEU A 94 1.51 0.79 14.47
C LEU A 94 0.20 0.00 14.59
N VAL A 95 -0.37 -0.45 13.49
CA VAL A 95 -1.56 -1.31 13.51
C VAL A 95 -1.29 -2.60 14.26
N GLN A 96 -0.17 -3.27 13.98
CA GLN A 96 0.21 -4.52 14.65
C GLN A 96 0.44 -4.31 16.15
N GLN A 97 1.13 -3.25 16.55
CA GLN A 97 1.30 -2.89 17.96
C GLN A 97 -0.04 -2.67 18.66
N ARG A 98 -0.95 -1.97 18.01
CA ARG A 98 -2.29 -1.74 18.58
C ARG A 98 -3.07 -3.06 18.74
N MET A 99 -2.96 -3.95 17.79
CA MET A 99 -3.57 -5.29 17.88
C MET A 99 -3.01 -6.09 19.06
N GLU A 100 -1.70 -6.05 19.29
CA GLU A 100 -1.07 -6.70 20.44
C GLU A 100 -1.59 -6.12 21.76
N GLN A 101 -1.68 -4.80 21.88
CA GLN A 101 -2.25 -4.14 23.06
C GLN A 101 -3.69 -4.53 23.34
N LEU A 102 -4.46 -4.86 22.31
CA LEU A 102 -5.85 -5.31 22.41
C LEU A 102 -5.98 -6.84 22.64
N GLY A 103 -4.88 -7.55 22.85
CA GLY A 103 -4.89 -9.00 23.04
C GLY A 103 -5.07 -9.79 21.74
N MET A 104 -4.89 -9.17 20.58
CA MET A 104 -5.08 -9.77 19.26
C MET A 104 -3.75 -10.16 18.59
N GLY A 105 -2.67 -10.34 19.37
CA GLY A 105 -1.34 -10.63 18.85
C GLY A 105 -1.23 -11.87 17.96
N ARG A 106 -2.13 -12.84 18.13
CA ARG A 106 -2.19 -14.03 17.26
C ARG A 106 -2.50 -13.72 15.80
N LEU A 107 -3.19 -12.59 15.56
CA LEU A 107 -3.61 -12.16 14.23
C LEU A 107 -2.59 -11.25 13.54
N THR A 108 -1.53 -10.82 14.20
CA THR A 108 -0.56 -9.88 13.64
C THR A 108 0.14 -10.42 12.39
N ARG A 109 0.29 -11.74 12.28
CA ARG A 109 0.87 -12.39 11.09
C ARG A 109 -0.05 -12.36 9.88
N GLU A 110 -1.35 -12.25 10.11
CA GLU A 110 -2.38 -12.24 9.08
C GLU A 110 -2.71 -10.83 8.58
N ILE A 111 -2.07 -9.81 9.17
CA ILE A 111 -2.31 -8.40 8.87
C ILE A 111 -0.97 -7.68 8.75
N GLY A 112 -0.65 -7.21 7.56
CA GLY A 112 0.63 -6.55 7.31
C GLY A 112 0.91 -6.40 5.81
N LEU A 113 2.14 -6.04 5.48
CA LEU A 113 2.57 -5.78 4.10
C LEU A 113 3.38 -6.94 3.49
N ASN A 114 3.32 -8.12 4.10
CA ASN A 114 4.01 -9.32 3.62
C ASN A 114 3.00 -10.33 3.05
N GLY A 115 2.97 -10.45 1.74
CA GLY A 115 2.09 -11.36 1.03
C GLY A 115 0.69 -10.80 0.73
N TYR A 116 0.02 -11.35 -0.27
CA TYR A 116 -1.26 -10.86 -0.75
C TYR A 116 -2.38 -10.89 0.29
N ALA A 117 -2.48 -12.00 1.02
CA ALA A 117 -3.56 -12.16 1.99
C ALA A 117 -3.42 -11.17 3.15
N ALA A 118 -2.23 -11.06 3.74
CA ALA A 118 -1.96 -10.14 4.84
C ALA A 118 -2.16 -8.67 4.41
N THR A 119 -1.74 -8.31 3.20
CA THR A 119 -1.90 -6.96 2.66
C THR A 119 -3.37 -6.61 2.45
N ARG A 120 -4.16 -7.52 1.92
CA ARG A 120 -5.62 -7.33 1.79
C ARG A 120 -6.31 -7.19 3.14
N ASN A 121 -5.93 -8.03 4.10
CA ASN A 121 -6.48 -7.95 5.45
C ASN A 121 -6.16 -6.62 6.12
N LEU A 122 -4.93 -6.13 5.97
CA LEU A 122 -4.55 -4.79 6.45
C LEU A 122 -5.44 -3.70 5.83
N GLY A 123 -5.62 -3.75 4.53
CA GLY A 123 -6.49 -2.79 3.82
C GLY A 123 -7.92 -2.81 4.33
N LEU A 124 -8.50 -3.99 4.54
CA LEU A 124 -9.87 -4.14 5.07
C LEU A 124 -10.00 -3.61 6.50
N VAL A 125 -9.01 -3.84 7.36
CA VAL A 125 -8.99 -3.29 8.73
C VAL A 125 -8.96 -1.76 8.68
N LEU A 126 -8.07 -1.20 7.87
CA LEU A 126 -7.93 0.26 7.73
C LEU A 126 -9.18 0.91 7.13
N ALA A 127 -9.82 0.28 6.16
CA ALA A 127 -11.07 0.78 5.58
C ALA A 127 -12.23 0.85 6.58
N ASN A 128 -12.17 0.10 7.68
CA ASN A 128 -13.14 0.17 8.77
C ASN A 128 -12.80 1.20 9.84
N ILE A 129 -11.58 1.70 9.86
CA ILE A 129 -11.09 2.66 10.86
C ILE A 129 -11.11 4.09 10.32
N LEU A 130 -10.74 4.26 9.05
CA LEU A 130 -10.64 5.56 8.37
C LEU A 130 -11.98 5.95 7.71
#